data_362c58d89ff2481c30326cd12e055b55
#
_entry.id   362c58d89ff2481c30326cd12e055b55
#
_cell.length_a   1.000
_cell.length_b   1.000
_cell.length_c   1.000
_cell.angle_alpha   90.00
_cell.angle_beta   90.00
_cell.angle_gamma   90.00
#
_symmetry.space_group_name_H-M   'P 1'
#
loop_
_entity.id
_entity.type
_entity.pdbx_description
1 polymer ?
#
loop_
_entity_poly.entity_id
_entity_poly.type
_entity_poly.pdbx_seq_one_letter_code
_entity_poly.pdbx_strand_id
1 'polypeptide(L)'
;MGCPAYENEITQKPFLNPYVYHPLFVHLSEKEKQKWEKLQRKIRPLVFTIEKLKKQHKPYQKEKKVLDNLYEKRAEIVKNAEEKMAVLDGLLDSMDPDSIQDTLLFTSNVQMDGCMQMLAEKKITRAKITEEISASKTDRETGLTERQEILKGFAAHSLQVVLGIKCMDEGIDITTARVAIILASSTNPREYIQRVGRVIRPAPGKQMSEIYDFIVLGDQDLPLLKNEEKRVALIAQNADNYMDVYQLFKGKGVDLNEYQQEN
;
A
#
# COMPACT_ATOMS: atom_id res chain seq x y z
N MET A 1 5.11 -4.57 26.19
CA MET A 1 4.95 -3.23 26.80
C MET A 1 4.88 -2.26 25.63
N GLY A 2 3.68 -1.68 25.39
CA GLY A 2 3.47 -0.74 24.28
C GLY A 2 4.34 0.51 24.44
N CYS A 3 4.78 1.06 23.32
CA CYS A 3 5.63 2.25 23.29
C CYS A 3 4.85 3.47 23.84
N PRO A 4 5.30 4.16 24.90
CA PRO A 4 4.54 5.22 25.55
C PRO A 4 4.48 6.56 24.79
N ALA A 5 4.97 6.63 23.56
CA ALA A 5 5.25 7.89 22.87
C ALA A 5 4.08 8.50 22.07
N TYR A 6 2.86 7.95 22.13
CA TYR A 6 1.77 8.36 21.25
C TYR A 6 0.44 8.65 21.95
N GLU A 7 0.47 9.11 23.19
CA GLU A 7 -0.71 9.63 23.86
C GLU A 7 -0.83 11.14 23.68
N ASN A 8 -2.03 11.62 23.38
CA ASN A 8 -2.33 13.03 23.42
C ASN A 8 -2.33 13.47 24.89
N GLU A 9 -1.40 14.34 25.28
CA GLU A 9 -1.22 14.81 26.66
C GLU A 9 -2.50 15.43 27.27
N ILE A 10 -3.41 15.93 26.41
CA ILE A 10 -4.66 16.57 26.83
C ILE A 10 -5.79 15.55 27.00
N THR A 11 -5.86 14.52 26.15
CA THR A 11 -6.99 13.58 26.12
C THR A 11 -6.65 12.19 26.67
N GLN A 12 -5.37 11.89 26.89
CA GLN A 12 -4.84 10.57 27.27
C GLN A 12 -5.26 9.44 26.30
N LYS A 13 -5.63 9.79 25.06
CA LYS A 13 -5.99 8.83 24.02
C LYS A 13 -4.83 8.62 23.07
N PRO A 14 -4.56 7.39 22.64
CA PRO A 14 -3.51 7.14 21.65
C PRO A 14 -3.83 7.86 20.34
N PHE A 15 -2.82 8.45 19.70
CA PHE A 15 -2.97 9.06 18.36
C PHE A 15 -3.20 8.01 17.27
N LEU A 16 -2.67 6.80 17.47
CA LEU A 16 -2.79 5.67 16.56
C LEU A 16 -3.32 4.46 17.31
N ASN A 17 -4.12 3.65 16.63
CA ASN A 17 -4.52 2.34 17.12
C ASN A 17 -3.30 1.39 17.06
N PRO A 18 -3.09 0.52 18.06
CA PRO A 18 -2.09 -0.56 17.94
C PRO A 18 -2.30 -1.37 16.67
N TYR A 19 -1.22 -1.80 16.02
CA TYR A 19 -1.32 -2.56 14.80
C TYR A 19 -0.17 -3.54 14.61
N VAL A 20 -0.47 -4.61 13.88
CA VAL A 20 0.51 -5.61 13.43
C VAL A 20 0.77 -5.39 11.95
N TYR A 21 2.04 -5.46 11.54
CA TYR A 21 2.48 -5.30 10.16
C TYR A 21 2.97 -6.63 9.59
N HIS A 22 2.38 -7.04 8.47
CA HIS A 22 2.63 -8.30 7.79
C HIS A 22 3.23 -8.04 6.40
N PRO A 23 4.56 -8.05 6.22
CA PRO A 23 5.16 -8.00 4.91
C PRO A 23 4.94 -9.32 4.16
N LEU A 24 4.35 -9.26 2.98
CA LEU A 24 4.11 -10.38 2.08
C LEU A 24 5.05 -10.29 0.89
N PHE A 25 5.95 -11.23 0.77
CA PHE A 25 6.94 -11.23 -0.29
C PHE A 25 6.43 -11.90 -1.56
N VAL A 26 6.68 -11.26 -2.69
CA VAL A 26 6.34 -11.75 -4.04
C VAL A 26 7.52 -11.53 -4.98
N HIS A 27 7.58 -12.29 -6.06
CA HIS A 27 8.61 -12.20 -7.08
C HIS A 27 8.02 -11.77 -8.42
N LEU A 28 8.88 -11.29 -9.30
CA LEU A 28 8.51 -11.06 -10.69
C LEU A 28 8.54 -12.37 -11.46
N SER A 29 7.57 -12.59 -12.32
CA SER A 29 7.64 -13.65 -13.32
C SER A 29 8.82 -13.43 -14.28
N GLU A 30 9.27 -14.47 -14.98
CA GLU A 30 10.38 -14.36 -15.92
C GLU A 30 10.14 -13.29 -17.01
N LYS A 31 8.90 -13.14 -17.47
CA LYS A 31 8.52 -12.08 -18.42
C LYS A 31 8.66 -10.68 -17.83
N GLU A 32 8.27 -10.52 -16.57
CA GLU A 32 8.38 -9.25 -15.85
C GLU A 32 9.83 -8.92 -15.54
N LYS A 33 10.65 -9.90 -15.12
CA LYS A 33 12.11 -9.74 -14.92
C LYS A 33 12.78 -9.24 -16.19
N GLN A 34 12.50 -9.86 -17.35
CA GLN A 34 13.05 -9.43 -18.63
C GLN A 34 12.67 -7.99 -18.98
N LYS A 35 11.40 -7.59 -18.74
CA LYS A 35 10.93 -6.20 -18.94
C LYS A 35 11.65 -5.24 -17.98
N TRP A 36 11.79 -5.62 -16.73
CA TRP A 36 12.49 -4.86 -15.71
C TRP A 36 13.96 -4.63 -16.09
N GLU A 37 14.71 -5.69 -16.44
CA GLU A 37 16.09 -5.59 -16.86
C GLU A 37 16.27 -4.71 -18.10
N LYS A 38 15.37 -4.82 -19.09
CA LYS A 38 15.38 -3.98 -20.27
C LYS A 38 15.24 -2.50 -19.91
N LEU A 39 14.43 -2.16 -18.92
CA LEU A 39 14.31 -0.80 -18.42
C LEU A 39 15.57 -0.38 -17.66
N GLN A 40 16.13 -1.25 -16.81
CA GLN A 40 17.37 -0.98 -16.08
C GLN A 40 18.55 -0.67 -16.99
N ARG A 41 18.69 -1.42 -18.10
CA ARG A 41 19.73 -1.16 -19.12
C ARG A 41 19.59 0.23 -19.77
N LYS A 42 18.38 0.78 -19.85
CA LYS A 42 18.14 2.15 -20.35
C LYS A 42 18.32 3.22 -19.28
N ILE A 43 17.96 2.92 -18.04
CA ILE A 43 18.04 3.84 -16.89
C ILE A 43 19.49 4.15 -16.52
N ARG A 44 20.34 3.13 -16.38
CA ARG A 44 21.74 3.30 -15.92
C ARG A 44 22.53 4.36 -16.70
N PRO A 45 22.59 4.34 -18.05
CA PRO A 45 23.35 5.35 -18.80
C PRO A 45 22.73 6.75 -18.69
N LEU A 46 21.40 6.87 -18.57
CA LEU A 46 20.73 8.16 -18.40
C LEU A 46 21.07 8.81 -17.06
N VAL A 47 21.10 8.03 -15.98
CA VAL A 47 21.51 8.53 -14.65
C VAL A 47 22.93 9.09 -14.75
N PHE A 48 23.87 8.34 -15.30
CA PHE A 48 25.24 8.78 -15.48
C PHE A 48 25.35 10.06 -16.35
N THR A 49 24.58 10.12 -17.44
CA THR A 49 24.53 11.29 -18.32
C THR A 49 24.02 12.53 -17.60
N ILE A 50 22.93 12.39 -16.81
CA ILE A 50 22.39 13.51 -16.03
C ILE A 50 23.38 14.00 -14.98
N GLU A 51 24.07 13.10 -14.28
CA GLU A 51 25.08 13.46 -13.29
C GLU A 51 26.26 14.22 -13.94
N LYS A 52 26.70 13.76 -15.12
CA LYS A 52 27.75 14.44 -15.91
C LYS A 52 27.31 15.85 -16.32
N LEU A 53 26.07 16.00 -16.83
CA LEU A 53 25.52 17.30 -17.23
C LEU A 53 25.38 18.24 -16.04
N LYS A 54 24.93 17.75 -14.88
CA LYS A 54 24.88 18.53 -13.62
C LYS A 54 26.28 19.05 -13.22
N LYS A 55 27.29 18.19 -13.22
CA LYS A 55 28.68 18.58 -12.92
C LYS A 55 29.24 19.64 -13.88
N GLN A 56 28.74 19.64 -15.15
CA GLN A 56 29.13 20.61 -16.18
C GLN A 56 28.24 21.86 -16.19
N HIS A 57 27.31 22.02 -15.26
CA HIS A 57 26.29 23.08 -15.25
C HIS A 57 25.51 23.23 -16.56
N LYS A 58 25.31 22.10 -17.27
CA LYS A 58 24.52 22.04 -18.50
C LYS A 58 23.05 21.65 -18.25
N PRO A 59 22.11 22.07 -19.14
CA PRO A 59 20.72 21.68 -19.04
C PRO A 59 20.57 20.15 -19.18
N TYR A 60 19.73 19.54 -18.36
CA TYR A 60 19.46 18.09 -18.35
C TYR A 60 17.95 17.75 -18.26
N GLN A 61 17.08 18.73 -18.44
CA GLN A 61 15.63 18.56 -18.24
C GLN A 61 15.03 17.56 -19.23
N LYS A 62 15.57 17.46 -20.46
CA LYS A 62 15.11 16.48 -21.45
C LYS A 62 15.42 15.05 -21.00
N GLU A 63 16.67 14.82 -20.60
CA GLU A 63 17.15 13.53 -20.11
C GLU A 63 16.40 13.13 -18.83
N LYS A 64 16.15 14.09 -17.94
CA LYS A 64 15.38 13.88 -16.70
C LYS A 64 13.96 13.43 -17.03
N LYS A 65 13.25 14.07 -17.94
CA LYS A 65 11.89 13.67 -18.34
C LYS A 65 11.85 12.24 -18.89
N VAL A 66 12.86 11.85 -19.67
CA VAL A 66 12.98 10.48 -20.18
C VAL A 66 13.24 9.51 -19.03
N LEU A 67 14.12 9.86 -18.10
CA LEU A 67 14.43 9.05 -16.93
C LEU A 67 13.21 8.85 -16.03
N ASP A 68 12.47 9.93 -15.74
CA ASP A 68 11.24 9.87 -14.91
C ASP A 68 10.21 8.92 -15.53
N ASN A 69 9.98 8.99 -16.85
CA ASN A 69 9.08 8.06 -17.57
C ASN A 69 9.56 6.59 -17.50
N LEU A 70 10.88 6.36 -17.54
CA LEU A 70 11.42 5.00 -17.36
C LEU A 70 11.25 4.50 -15.94
N TYR A 71 11.39 5.36 -14.93
CA TYR A 71 11.12 5.03 -13.53
C TYR A 71 9.64 4.69 -13.31
N GLU A 72 8.72 5.46 -13.88
CA GLU A 72 7.28 5.16 -13.83
C GLU A 72 6.98 3.79 -14.44
N LYS A 73 7.46 3.51 -15.65
CA LYS A 73 7.28 2.19 -16.30
C LYS A 73 7.85 1.05 -15.47
N ARG A 74 8.98 1.27 -14.81
CA ARG A 74 9.60 0.30 -13.92
C ARG A 74 8.77 0.07 -12.67
N ALA A 75 8.25 1.16 -12.06
CA ALA A 75 7.38 1.08 -10.91
C ALA A 75 6.04 0.37 -11.21
N GLU A 76 5.50 0.55 -12.42
CA GLU A 76 4.28 -0.15 -12.86
C GLU A 76 4.47 -1.68 -12.93
N ILE A 77 5.66 -2.19 -13.29
CA ILE A 77 5.95 -3.64 -13.26
C ILE A 77 5.84 -4.14 -11.81
N VAL A 78 6.48 -3.47 -10.85
CA VAL A 78 6.46 -3.85 -9.43
C VAL A 78 5.07 -3.73 -8.85
N LYS A 79 4.37 -2.66 -9.17
CA LYS A 79 3.01 -2.40 -8.69
C LYS A 79 2.03 -3.50 -9.12
N ASN A 80 2.17 -3.99 -10.36
CA ASN A 80 1.25 -4.95 -10.98
C ASN A 80 1.86 -6.37 -11.10
N ALA A 81 2.86 -6.72 -10.31
CA ALA A 81 3.48 -8.05 -10.34
C ALA A 81 2.42 -9.17 -10.26
N GLU A 82 2.47 -10.13 -11.21
CA GLU A 82 1.43 -11.15 -11.39
C GLU A 82 1.27 -12.05 -10.16
N GLU A 83 2.36 -12.38 -9.47
CA GLU A 83 2.34 -13.24 -8.29
C GLU A 83 1.53 -12.66 -7.13
N LYS A 84 1.35 -11.34 -7.07
CA LYS A 84 0.54 -10.68 -6.03
C LYS A 84 -0.88 -11.23 -5.96
N MET A 85 -1.47 -11.58 -7.11
CA MET A 85 -2.84 -12.12 -7.15
C MET A 85 -2.91 -13.50 -6.52
N ALA A 86 -1.93 -14.37 -6.78
CA ALA A 86 -1.87 -15.71 -6.16
C ALA A 86 -1.62 -15.64 -4.65
N VAL A 87 -0.73 -14.73 -4.22
CA VAL A 87 -0.46 -14.53 -2.80
C VAL A 87 -1.67 -13.91 -2.08
N LEU A 88 -2.40 -13.00 -2.73
CA LEU A 88 -3.67 -12.45 -2.19
C LEU A 88 -4.70 -13.56 -2.02
N ASP A 89 -4.85 -14.43 -3.01
CA ASP A 89 -5.77 -15.55 -2.96
C ASP A 89 -5.48 -16.47 -1.77
N GLY A 90 -4.21 -16.86 -1.60
CA GLY A 90 -3.76 -17.65 -0.45
C GLY A 90 -3.93 -16.93 0.89
N LEU A 91 -3.70 -15.61 0.93
CA LEU A 91 -3.95 -14.81 2.14
C LEU A 91 -5.41 -14.88 2.54
N LEU A 92 -6.32 -14.61 1.60
CA LEU A 92 -7.77 -14.62 1.87
C LEU A 92 -8.27 -16.00 2.30
N ASP A 93 -7.67 -17.09 1.79
CA ASP A 93 -7.99 -18.45 2.24
C ASP A 93 -7.47 -18.78 3.64
N SER A 94 -6.39 -18.13 4.07
CA SER A 94 -5.80 -18.32 5.39
C SER A 94 -6.44 -17.46 6.48
N MET A 95 -7.15 -16.40 6.10
CA MET A 95 -7.81 -15.51 7.06
C MET A 95 -9.10 -16.14 7.59
N ASP A 96 -9.35 -15.94 8.88
CA ASP A 96 -10.65 -16.25 9.44
C ASP A 96 -11.72 -15.35 8.76
N PRO A 97 -12.89 -15.89 8.35
CA PRO A 97 -13.94 -15.10 7.73
C PRO A 97 -14.35 -13.84 8.52
N ASP A 98 -14.32 -13.91 9.85
CA ASP A 98 -14.63 -12.75 10.70
C ASP A 98 -13.52 -11.69 10.69
N SER A 99 -12.27 -12.09 10.43
CA SER A 99 -11.14 -11.16 10.32
C SER A 99 -11.07 -10.42 8.98
N ILE A 100 -11.80 -10.88 7.97
CA ILE A 100 -11.93 -10.18 6.68
C ILE A 100 -12.86 -8.95 6.78
N GLN A 101 -13.69 -8.89 7.82
CA GLN A 101 -14.57 -7.74 8.05
C GLN A 101 -13.75 -6.46 8.25
N ASP A 102 -14.28 -5.34 7.77
CA ASP A 102 -13.69 -4.00 7.89
C ASP A 102 -12.33 -3.86 7.15
N THR A 103 -12.21 -4.52 6.00
CA THR A 103 -10.99 -4.52 5.18
C THR A 103 -11.01 -3.45 4.09
N LEU A 104 -9.93 -2.68 4.02
CA LEU A 104 -9.61 -1.83 2.87
C LEU A 104 -8.55 -2.51 2.00
N LEU A 105 -8.88 -2.78 0.74
CA LEU A 105 -7.97 -3.37 -0.23
C LEU A 105 -7.50 -2.31 -1.24
N PHE A 106 -6.25 -1.93 -1.17
CA PHE A 106 -5.62 -0.95 -2.07
C PHE A 106 -5.06 -1.64 -3.31
N THR A 107 -5.67 -1.39 -4.45
CA THR A 107 -5.32 -2.03 -5.72
C THR A 107 -4.88 -1.01 -6.77
N SER A 108 -4.39 -1.48 -7.90
CA SER A 108 -4.26 -0.72 -9.13
C SER A 108 -5.48 -0.90 -10.03
N ASN A 109 -5.61 -0.04 -11.05
CA ASN A 109 -6.66 -0.21 -12.08
C ASN A 109 -6.57 -1.59 -12.76
N VAL A 110 -5.35 -2.10 -12.95
CA VAL A 110 -5.11 -3.38 -13.62
C VAL A 110 -5.58 -4.56 -12.79
N GLN A 111 -5.45 -4.47 -11.46
CA GLN A 111 -5.77 -5.56 -10.53
C GLN A 111 -7.23 -5.52 -10.06
N MET A 112 -7.91 -4.39 -10.19
CA MET A 112 -9.24 -4.14 -9.61
C MET A 112 -10.26 -5.22 -9.95
N ASP A 113 -10.44 -5.50 -11.24
CA ASP A 113 -11.47 -6.44 -11.67
C ASP A 113 -11.14 -7.88 -11.26
N GLY A 114 -9.85 -8.27 -11.30
CA GLY A 114 -9.39 -9.57 -10.79
C GLY A 114 -9.64 -9.72 -9.28
N CYS A 115 -9.36 -8.69 -8.49
CA CYS A 115 -9.67 -8.69 -7.05
C CYS A 115 -11.19 -8.76 -6.79
N MET A 116 -11.99 -8.02 -7.54
CA MET A 116 -13.46 -8.06 -7.43
C MET A 116 -14.02 -9.45 -7.73
N GLN A 117 -13.49 -10.12 -8.75
CA GLN A 117 -13.89 -11.48 -9.09
C GLN A 117 -13.46 -12.48 -8.02
N MET A 118 -12.21 -12.44 -7.56
CA MET A 118 -11.66 -13.32 -6.51
C MET A 118 -12.50 -13.26 -5.23
N LEU A 119 -12.82 -12.05 -4.77
CA LEU A 119 -13.67 -11.84 -3.59
C LEU A 119 -15.10 -12.37 -3.82
N ALA A 120 -15.64 -12.30 -5.09
CA ALA A 120 -16.92 -12.88 -5.42
C ALA A 120 -16.95 -14.40 -5.28
N GLU A 121 -15.93 -15.06 -5.82
CA GLU A 121 -15.78 -16.51 -5.79
C GLU A 121 -15.69 -17.02 -4.35
N LYS A 122 -15.04 -16.24 -3.46
CA LYS A 122 -14.96 -16.51 -2.00
C LYS A 122 -16.22 -16.06 -1.22
N LYS A 123 -17.26 -15.55 -1.89
CA LYS A 123 -18.52 -15.07 -1.29
C LYS A 123 -18.32 -13.91 -0.29
N ILE A 124 -17.26 -13.13 -0.44
CA ILE A 124 -16.97 -11.95 0.37
C ILE A 124 -17.77 -10.77 -0.18
N THR A 125 -18.54 -10.09 0.69
CA THR A 125 -19.30 -8.89 0.32
C THR A 125 -18.36 -7.72 0.12
N ARG A 126 -18.47 -7.05 -1.04
CA ARG A 126 -17.49 -6.05 -1.46
C ARG A 126 -18.08 -4.96 -2.32
N ALA A 127 -17.41 -3.81 -2.32
CA ALA A 127 -17.67 -2.72 -3.26
C ALA A 127 -16.33 -2.09 -3.69
N LYS A 128 -16.31 -1.40 -4.82
CA LYS A 128 -15.14 -0.65 -5.28
C LYS A 128 -15.43 0.85 -5.26
N ILE A 129 -14.42 1.64 -4.92
CA ILE A 129 -14.44 3.10 -5.02
C ILE A 129 -13.36 3.50 -6.02
N THR A 130 -13.76 4.10 -7.14
CA THR A 130 -12.88 4.61 -8.20
C THR A 130 -13.10 6.11 -8.40
N GLU A 131 -12.24 6.76 -9.18
CA GLU A 131 -12.41 8.17 -9.53
C GLU A 131 -13.69 8.42 -10.36
N GLU A 132 -14.19 7.40 -11.07
CA GLU A 132 -15.40 7.47 -11.89
C GLU A 132 -16.68 7.45 -11.04
N ILE A 133 -16.62 6.93 -9.82
CA ILE A 133 -17.74 6.91 -8.89
C ILE A 133 -18.02 8.34 -8.44
N SER A 134 -19.14 8.87 -8.88
CA SER A 134 -19.53 10.27 -8.69
C SER A 134 -19.58 10.63 -7.20
N ALA A 135 -18.77 11.60 -6.83
CA ALA A 135 -18.85 12.26 -5.52
C ALA A 135 -19.99 13.31 -5.46
N SER A 136 -20.63 13.63 -6.58
CA SER A 136 -21.58 14.73 -6.69
C SER A 136 -22.99 14.32 -7.14
N LYS A 137 -23.16 13.16 -7.79
CA LYS A 137 -24.47 12.69 -8.24
C LYS A 137 -25.15 11.90 -7.13
N THR A 138 -26.20 12.46 -6.56
CA THR A 138 -26.99 11.83 -5.50
C THR A 138 -28.11 10.96 -6.09
N ASP A 139 -28.38 9.84 -5.46
CA ASP A 139 -29.58 9.06 -5.70
C ASP A 139 -30.81 9.85 -5.23
N ARG A 140 -31.94 9.74 -5.96
CA ARG A 140 -33.18 10.49 -5.67
C ARG A 140 -33.94 9.97 -4.45
N GLU A 141 -33.80 8.70 -4.13
CA GLU A 141 -34.52 8.07 -3.01
C GLU A 141 -33.74 8.20 -1.70
N THR A 142 -32.43 7.98 -1.74
CA THR A 142 -31.57 8.00 -0.55
C THR A 142 -30.98 9.38 -0.24
N GLY A 143 -30.90 10.26 -1.24
CA GLY A 143 -30.20 11.55 -1.14
C GLY A 143 -28.68 11.43 -0.98
N LEU A 144 -28.14 10.22 -1.07
CA LEU A 144 -26.71 9.93 -0.93
C LEU A 144 -26.04 9.79 -2.30
N THR A 145 -24.75 10.07 -2.35
CA THR A 145 -23.93 9.67 -3.49
C THR A 145 -23.61 8.19 -3.41
N GLU A 146 -23.34 7.53 -4.56
CA GLU A 146 -22.91 6.13 -4.60
C GLU A 146 -21.74 5.85 -3.65
N ARG A 147 -20.78 6.78 -3.58
CA ARG A 147 -19.65 6.70 -2.64
C ARG A 147 -20.10 6.70 -1.18
N GLN A 148 -21.07 7.56 -0.83
CA GLN A 148 -21.63 7.61 0.53
C GLN A 148 -22.41 6.34 0.89
N GLU A 149 -23.11 5.75 -0.06
CA GLU A 149 -23.83 4.48 0.13
C GLU A 149 -22.85 3.32 0.39
N ILE A 150 -21.75 3.23 -0.38
CA ILE A 150 -20.71 2.24 -0.14
C ILE A 150 -20.11 2.40 1.26
N LEU A 151 -19.77 3.63 1.66
CA LEU A 151 -19.19 3.90 2.97
C LEU A 151 -20.16 3.61 4.11
N LYS A 152 -21.46 3.92 3.93
CA LYS A 152 -22.51 3.57 4.87
C LYS A 152 -22.67 2.06 5.01
N GLY A 153 -22.66 1.33 3.89
CA GLY A 153 -22.69 -0.13 3.90
C GLY A 153 -21.48 -0.76 4.59
N PHE A 154 -20.30 -0.19 4.39
CA PHE A 154 -19.09 -0.63 5.08
C PHE A 154 -19.15 -0.36 6.59
N ALA A 155 -19.56 0.84 6.99
CA ALA A 155 -19.71 1.19 8.40
C ALA A 155 -20.83 0.37 9.10
N ALA A 156 -21.83 -0.10 8.37
CA ALA A 156 -22.89 -0.97 8.85
C ALA A 156 -22.53 -2.46 8.78
N HIS A 157 -21.29 -2.81 8.43
CA HIS A 157 -20.80 -4.19 8.27
C HIS A 157 -21.56 -5.04 7.23
N SER A 158 -22.34 -4.42 6.33
CA SER A 158 -22.95 -5.11 5.19
C SER A 158 -21.99 -5.35 4.04
N LEU A 159 -20.88 -4.61 4.00
CA LEU A 159 -19.75 -4.82 3.11
C LEU A 159 -18.53 -5.19 3.98
N GLN A 160 -17.89 -6.31 3.65
CA GLN A 160 -16.69 -6.78 4.34
C GLN A 160 -15.44 -6.09 3.81
N VAL A 161 -15.37 -5.89 2.48
CA VAL A 161 -14.20 -5.34 1.80
C VAL A 161 -14.58 -4.17 0.92
N VAL A 162 -13.86 -3.07 1.06
CA VAL A 162 -13.91 -1.95 0.11
C VAL A 162 -12.59 -1.86 -0.64
N LEU A 163 -12.67 -1.97 -1.96
CA LEU A 163 -11.51 -1.82 -2.84
C LEU A 163 -11.38 -0.37 -3.26
N GLY A 164 -10.16 0.12 -3.27
CA GLY A 164 -9.91 1.48 -3.73
C GLY A 164 -8.56 1.65 -4.40
N ILE A 165 -8.52 2.65 -5.26
CA ILE A 165 -7.30 3.17 -5.85
C ILE A 165 -6.95 4.45 -5.08
N LYS A 166 -6.25 5.37 -5.67
CA LYS A 166 -5.87 6.67 -5.08
C LYS A 166 -7.05 7.47 -4.48
N CYS A 167 -8.27 7.24 -4.92
CA CYS A 167 -9.46 7.98 -4.49
C CYS A 167 -9.85 7.80 -3.01
N MET A 168 -9.26 6.83 -2.30
CA MET A 168 -9.41 6.72 -0.84
C MET A 168 -8.43 7.64 -0.07
N ASP A 169 -7.57 8.37 -0.78
CA ASP A 169 -6.55 9.23 -0.16
C ASP A 169 -7.11 10.57 0.32
N GLU A 170 -8.28 11.03 -0.14
CA GLU A 170 -8.86 12.33 0.20
C GLU A 170 -10.33 12.27 0.68
N GLY A 171 -10.63 12.98 1.76
CA GLY A 171 -11.99 13.35 2.17
C GLY A 171 -12.90 12.23 2.68
N ILE A 172 -12.42 11.00 2.85
CA ILE A 172 -13.21 9.88 3.36
C ILE A 172 -12.77 9.55 4.78
N ASP A 173 -13.69 9.61 5.72
CA ASP A 173 -13.47 9.13 7.08
C ASP A 173 -13.98 7.68 7.21
N ILE A 174 -13.03 6.72 7.22
CA ILE A 174 -13.32 5.28 7.34
C ILE A 174 -12.75 4.82 8.68
N THR A 175 -13.36 5.26 9.76
CA THR A 175 -12.89 4.93 11.12
C THR A 175 -13.10 3.46 11.49
N THR A 176 -14.04 2.77 10.85
CA THR A 176 -14.35 1.35 11.11
C THR A 176 -13.31 0.39 10.56
N ALA A 177 -12.52 0.80 9.55
CA ALA A 177 -11.52 -0.09 8.93
C ALA A 177 -10.52 -0.63 9.96
N ARG A 178 -10.34 -1.96 9.97
CA ARG A 178 -9.41 -2.68 10.87
C ARG A 178 -8.25 -3.29 10.12
N VAL A 179 -8.46 -3.67 8.88
CA VAL A 179 -7.47 -4.35 8.04
C VAL A 179 -7.16 -3.51 6.82
N ALA A 180 -5.87 -3.34 6.52
CA ALA A 180 -5.39 -2.81 5.25
C ALA A 180 -4.65 -3.90 4.47
N ILE A 181 -5.06 -4.17 3.25
CA ILE A 181 -4.31 -5.02 2.31
C ILE A 181 -3.77 -4.11 1.20
N ILE A 182 -2.45 -3.98 1.10
CA ILE A 182 -1.80 -3.04 0.18
C ILE A 182 -1.17 -3.82 -0.97
N LEU A 183 -1.98 -4.15 -1.96
CA LEU A 183 -1.56 -4.88 -3.16
C LEU A 183 -0.78 -3.97 -4.11
N ALA A 184 -1.23 -2.72 -4.26
CA ALA A 184 -0.58 -1.72 -5.07
C ALA A 184 -0.20 -0.50 -4.23
N SER A 185 1.09 -0.33 -3.97
CA SER A 185 1.61 0.86 -3.29
C SER A 185 2.00 1.95 -4.29
N SER A 186 1.89 3.19 -3.86
CA SER A 186 2.51 4.34 -4.52
C SER A 186 4.02 4.36 -4.24
N THR A 187 4.80 4.91 -5.16
CA THR A 187 6.21 5.23 -4.91
C THR A 187 6.37 6.43 -3.98
N ASN A 188 5.28 7.14 -3.66
CA ASN A 188 5.26 8.27 -2.75
C ASN A 188 4.98 7.81 -1.31
N PRO A 189 5.95 7.91 -0.38
CA PRO A 189 5.76 7.48 1.00
C PRO A 189 4.61 8.21 1.72
N ARG A 190 4.34 9.47 1.38
CA ARG A 190 3.25 10.26 2.00
C ARG A 190 1.87 9.69 1.68
N GLU A 191 1.62 9.32 0.42
CA GLU A 191 0.34 8.70 0.02
C GLU A 191 0.14 7.37 0.76
N TYR A 192 1.21 6.60 0.91
CA TYR A 192 1.18 5.34 1.63
C TYR A 192 0.85 5.54 3.11
N ILE A 193 1.52 6.47 3.79
CA ILE A 193 1.24 6.81 5.19
C ILE A 193 -0.20 7.28 5.37
N GLN A 194 -0.74 8.07 4.44
CA GLN A 194 -2.13 8.54 4.49
C GLN A 194 -3.12 7.38 4.40
N ARG A 195 -2.86 6.38 3.54
CA ARG A 195 -3.70 5.17 3.41
C ARG A 195 -3.71 4.36 4.69
N VAL A 196 -2.53 3.99 5.16
CA VAL A 196 -2.37 3.24 6.41
C VAL A 196 -2.95 4.03 7.59
N GLY A 197 -2.69 5.33 7.66
CA GLY A 197 -3.20 6.23 8.68
C GLY A 197 -4.73 6.23 8.82
N ARG A 198 -5.48 5.87 7.78
CA ARG A 198 -6.94 5.70 7.86
C ARG A 198 -7.33 4.43 8.62
N VAL A 199 -6.56 3.36 8.41
CA VAL A 199 -6.81 2.07 9.05
C VAL A 199 -6.34 2.05 10.50
N ILE A 200 -5.26 2.74 10.84
CA ILE A 200 -4.74 2.79 12.21
C ILE A 200 -5.32 3.95 13.05
N ARG A 201 -6.35 4.65 12.57
CA ARG A 201 -7.07 5.64 13.40
C ARG A 201 -7.79 4.96 14.53
N PRO A 202 -7.71 5.50 15.76
CA PRO A 202 -8.51 5.01 16.85
C PRO A 202 -10.01 5.19 16.59
N ALA A 203 -10.79 4.16 16.92
CA ALA A 203 -12.24 4.19 16.82
C ALA A 203 -12.85 3.42 18.02
N PRO A 204 -14.10 3.74 18.43
CA PRO A 204 -14.78 2.99 19.48
C PRO A 204 -14.85 1.50 19.14
N GLY A 205 -14.47 0.64 20.09
CA GLY A 205 -14.49 -0.82 19.91
C GLY A 205 -13.37 -1.42 19.06
N LYS A 206 -12.46 -0.59 18.55
CA LYS A 206 -11.31 -1.02 17.76
C LYS A 206 -10.10 -1.21 18.67
N GLN A 207 -9.68 -2.45 18.84
CA GLN A 207 -8.56 -2.82 19.72
C GLN A 207 -7.22 -2.88 18.96
N MET A 208 -7.22 -3.48 17.78
CA MET A 208 -6.03 -3.73 16.96
C MET A 208 -6.35 -3.49 15.49
N SER A 209 -5.34 -3.12 14.71
CA SER A 209 -5.40 -3.07 13.26
C SER A 209 -4.35 -4.00 12.65
N GLU A 210 -4.59 -4.46 11.43
CA GLU A 210 -3.65 -5.31 10.70
C GLU A 210 -3.33 -4.69 9.34
N ILE A 211 -2.05 -4.74 8.94
CA ILE A 211 -1.56 -4.17 7.70
C ILE A 211 -0.79 -5.25 6.94
N TYR A 212 -1.35 -5.70 5.84
CA TYR A 212 -0.71 -6.63 4.90
C TYR A 212 -0.13 -5.84 3.72
N ASP A 213 1.18 -5.89 3.54
CA ASP A 213 1.88 -5.11 2.52
C ASP A 213 2.68 -6.00 1.57
N PHE A 214 2.38 -5.92 0.28
CA PHE A 214 2.99 -6.73 -0.76
C PHE A 214 4.29 -6.11 -1.27
N ILE A 215 5.41 -6.79 -1.02
CA ILE A 215 6.76 -6.35 -1.32
C ILE A 215 7.34 -7.24 -2.40
N VAL A 216 7.77 -6.63 -3.50
CA VAL A 216 8.38 -7.37 -4.61
C VAL A 216 9.88 -7.52 -4.35
N LEU A 217 10.32 -8.77 -4.28
CA LEU A 217 11.74 -9.12 -4.13
C LEU A 217 12.42 -9.26 -5.49
N GLY A 218 13.66 -8.82 -5.53
CA GLY A 218 14.59 -9.03 -6.65
C GLY A 218 15.55 -10.18 -6.38
N ASP A 219 16.72 -10.12 -7.05
CA ASP A 219 17.80 -11.05 -6.80
C ASP A 219 18.27 -10.97 -5.34
N GLN A 220 18.70 -12.10 -4.78
CA GLN A 220 19.14 -12.23 -3.40
C GLN A 220 18.05 -11.95 -2.34
N ASP A 221 16.78 -12.09 -2.70
CA ASP A 221 15.65 -11.85 -1.81
C ASP A 221 15.61 -10.44 -1.17
N LEU A 222 16.19 -9.45 -1.82
CA LEU A 222 16.11 -8.04 -1.40
C LEU A 222 14.91 -7.34 -2.06
N PRO A 223 14.29 -6.37 -1.39
CA PRO A 223 13.27 -5.55 -2.02
C PRO A 223 13.77 -4.92 -3.32
N LEU A 224 12.99 -5.05 -4.38
CA LEU A 224 13.39 -4.65 -5.71
C LEU A 224 13.56 -3.13 -5.86
N LEU A 225 12.86 -2.35 -5.05
CA LEU A 225 12.95 -0.90 -5.00
C LEU A 225 13.37 -0.43 -3.60
N LYS A 226 14.41 0.40 -3.51
CA LYS A 226 14.80 1.06 -2.24
C LYS A 226 13.67 1.85 -1.58
N ASN A 227 12.72 2.37 -2.36
CA ASN A 227 11.54 3.03 -1.80
C ASN A 227 10.61 2.07 -1.05
N GLU A 228 10.65 0.76 -1.35
CA GLU A 228 9.92 -0.25 -0.58
C GLU A 228 10.57 -0.46 0.79
N GLU A 229 11.89 -0.47 0.86
CA GLU A 229 12.62 -0.54 2.14
C GLU A 229 12.28 0.64 3.05
N LYS A 230 12.31 1.88 2.49
CA LYS A 230 11.91 3.08 3.23
C LYS A 230 10.46 3.02 3.71
N ARG A 231 9.55 2.54 2.86
CA ARG A 231 8.14 2.39 3.20
C ARG A 231 7.95 1.41 4.35
N VAL A 232 8.58 0.24 4.26
CA VAL A 232 8.57 -0.78 5.32
C VAL A 232 9.09 -0.20 6.63
N ALA A 233 10.24 0.46 6.61
CA ALA A 233 10.84 1.05 7.80
C ALA A 233 9.90 2.05 8.47
N LEU A 234 9.25 2.94 7.69
CA LEU A 234 8.32 3.95 8.19
C LEU A 234 7.07 3.37 8.86
N ILE A 235 6.56 2.23 8.35
CA ILE A 235 5.36 1.62 8.93
C ILE A 235 5.73 0.65 10.04
N ALA A 236 6.75 -0.17 9.84
CA ALA A 236 7.12 -1.19 10.83
C ALA A 236 7.58 -0.59 12.17
N GLN A 237 8.24 0.58 12.16
CA GLN A 237 8.82 1.19 13.37
C GLN A 237 7.83 1.37 14.54
N ASN A 238 6.53 1.52 14.24
CA ASN A 238 5.47 1.72 15.22
C ASN A 238 4.53 0.51 15.34
N ALA A 239 4.83 -0.59 14.64
CA ALA A 239 4.05 -1.82 14.74
C ALA A 239 4.37 -2.58 16.03
N ASP A 240 3.38 -3.22 16.63
CA ASP A 240 3.56 -4.03 17.85
C ASP A 240 4.56 -5.18 17.62
N ASN A 241 4.65 -5.68 16.39
CA ASN A 241 5.60 -6.73 15.99
C ASN A 241 6.87 -6.18 15.30
N TYR A 242 7.28 -4.93 15.58
CA TYR A 242 8.45 -4.32 14.94
C TYR A 242 9.70 -5.20 14.97
N MET A 243 10.01 -5.81 16.11
CA MET A 243 11.22 -6.61 16.26
C MET A 243 11.23 -7.84 15.34
N ASP A 244 10.09 -8.48 15.14
CA ASP A 244 9.96 -9.63 14.23
C ASP A 244 10.18 -9.19 12.77
N VAL A 245 9.56 -8.07 12.39
CA VAL A 245 9.74 -7.47 11.05
C VAL A 245 11.19 -7.05 10.83
N TYR A 246 11.81 -6.40 11.82
CA TYR A 246 13.20 -6.01 11.77
C TYR A 246 14.13 -7.20 11.55
N GLN A 247 13.96 -8.28 12.33
CA GLN A 247 14.78 -9.50 12.18
C GLN A 247 14.57 -10.18 10.81
N LEU A 248 13.32 -10.18 10.32
CA LEU A 248 12.99 -10.71 8.99
C LEU A 248 13.76 -9.97 7.87
N PHE A 249 13.80 -8.64 7.92
CA PHE A 249 14.52 -7.84 6.94
C PHE A 249 16.03 -7.88 7.13
N LYS A 250 16.50 -7.89 8.36
CA LYS A 250 17.92 -8.05 8.69
C LYS A 250 18.47 -9.39 8.20
N GLY A 251 17.69 -10.47 8.32
CA GLY A 251 18.02 -11.77 7.74
C GLY A 251 18.16 -11.75 6.22
N LYS A 252 17.53 -10.79 5.54
CA LYS A 252 17.66 -10.53 4.10
C LYS A 252 18.74 -9.47 3.75
N GLY A 253 19.49 -8.98 4.74
CA GLY A 253 20.55 -7.98 4.53
C GLY A 253 20.06 -6.52 4.46
N VAL A 254 18.83 -6.24 4.88
CA VAL A 254 18.29 -4.88 4.96
C VAL A 254 18.22 -4.42 6.41
N ASP A 255 18.91 -3.34 6.75
CA ASP A 255 18.80 -2.70 8.06
C ASP A 255 17.74 -1.58 8.01
N LEU A 256 16.57 -1.85 8.57
CA LEU A 256 15.46 -0.89 8.59
C LEU A 256 15.79 0.37 9.42
N ASN A 257 16.75 0.31 10.35
CA ASN A 257 17.13 1.46 11.17
C ASN A 257 17.86 2.55 10.37
N GLU A 258 18.52 2.20 9.26
CA GLU A 258 19.16 3.17 8.37
C GLU A 258 18.19 4.20 7.82
N TYR A 259 16.91 3.84 7.69
CA TYR A 259 15.85 4.71 7.14
C TYR A 259 15.09 5.51 8.20
N GLN A 260 15.34 5.28 9.50
CA GLN A 260 14.65 6.00 10.58
C GLN A 260 15.30 7.36 10.89
N GLN A 261 16.54 7.60 10.44
CA GLN A 261 17.31 8.80 10.74
C GLN A 261 17.10 9.96 9.74
N GLU A 262 16.34 9.74 8.66
CA GLU A 262 16.11 10.76 7.61
C GLU A 262 14.84 11.62 7.83
N ASN A 263 14.21 11.60 9.03
CA ASN A 263 13.00 12.40 9.36
C ASN A 263 13.32 13.56 10.31
#